data_f90219742554ce015e24712a62d3a2a9
#
_entry.id   f90219742554ce015e24712a62d3a2a9
#
_cell.length_a   1.000
_cell.length_b   1.000
_cell.length_c   1.000
_cell.angle_alpha   90.00
_cell.angle_beta   90.00
_cell.angle_gamma   90.00
#
_symmetry.space_group_name_H-M   'P 1'
#
loop_
_entity.id
_entity.type
_entity.pdbx_description
1 polymer ?
#
loop_
_entity_poly.entity_id
_entity_poly.type
_entity_poly.pdbx_seq_one_letter_code
_entity_poly.pdbx_strand_id
1 'polypeptide(L)'
;MVKKLWLVILSALLCSACSKPTGHITLNFSFVVDNDSLRLDTCMYQNAAGNLYEVNDVQYFISKVMLVDDAGNTFDIIDNQGIHYVDIRIPGTLRWNISDEIPVNHYTRIAFLFGLEGAQNTTGYFPNPPENNMSWPDMIGGGYHYMKINGRWIDKAGVRQPFNLHTGKIANNTGFADNTFTVTLPLEQFTVSKNSNSKLTLQMNVNAWFTNPYLFDFNIFGGSIMQNREAQEVLRANGGDVFSVK
;
A
#
# COMPACT_ATOMS: atom_id res chain seq x y z
N MET A 1 65.03 34.44 -37.23
CA MET A 1 64.37 33.24 -36.70
C MET A 1 63.18 33.69 -35.89
N VAL A 2 61.96 33.61 -36.45
CA VAL A 2 60.71 34.05 -35.79
C VAL A 2 59.99 32.77 -35.34
N LYS A 3 59.88 32.58 -33.99
CA LYS A 3 59.11 31.46 -33.40
C LYS A 3 57.65 31.80 -33.44
N LYS A 4 56.87 31.03 -34.25
CA LYS A 4 55.40 31.09 -34.24
C LYS A 4 54.87 30.38 -32.98
N LEU A 5 54.21 31.14 -32.11
CA LEU A 5 53.50 30.67 -30.93
C LEU A 5 52.10 30.22 -31.40
N TRP A 6 51.80 28.90 -31.33
CA TRP A 6 50.48 28.34 -31.58
C TRP A 6 49.65 28.45 -30.28
N LEU A 7 48.65 29.30 -30.29
CA LEU A 7 47.66 29.35 -29.21
C LEU A 7 46.61 28.28 -29.44
N VAL A 8 46.66 27.21 -28.64
CA VAL A 8 45.59 26.19 -28.62
C VAL A 8 44.48 26.70 -27.73
N ILE A 9 43.38 27.14 -28.34
CA ILE A 9 42.15 27.49 -27.60
C ILE A 9 41.40 26.18 -27.31
N LEU A 10 41.52 25.72 -26.07
CA LEU A 10 40.72 24.59 -25.57
C LEU A 10 39.30 25.08 -25.29
N SER A 11 38.39 24.84 -26.22
CA SER A 11 36.97 25.12 -26.07
C SER A 11 36.35 24.08 -25.11
N ALA A 12 36.18 24.41 -23.84
CA ALA A 12 35.45 23.62 -22.87
C ALA A 12 33.94 23.70 -23.23
N LEU A 13 33.42 22.66 -23.87
CA LEU A 13 31.98 22.46 -23.97
C LEU A 13 31.40 22.20 -22.56
N LEU A 14 30.87 23.23 -21.95
CA LEU A 14 29.99 23.11 -20.79
C LEU A 14 28.68 22.47 -21.27
N CYS A 15 28.61 21.14 -21.23
CA CYS A 15 27.33 20.43 -21.28
C CYS A 15 26.59 20.78 -19.97
N SER A 16 25.79 21.85 -20.00
CA SER A 16 24.77 22.08 -18.99
C SER A 16 23.80 20.91 -19.09
N ALA A 17 23.97 19.92 -18.22
CA ALA A 17 22.93 18.89 -18.02
C ALA A 17 21.67 19.63 -17.58
N CYS A 18 20.74 19.86 -18.51
CA CYS A 18 19.43 20.44 -18.23
C CYS A 18 18.68 19.37 -17.41
N SER A 19 18.74 19.43 -16.09
CA SER A 19 17.91 18.57 -15.24
C SER A 19 16.45 18.86 -15.57
N LYS A 20 15.67 17.80 -15.78
CA LYS A 20 14.22 17.97 -15.98
C LYS A 20 13.64 18.63 -14.74
N PRO A 21 12.67 19.55 -14.90
CA PRO A 21 12.01 20.17 -13.75
C PRO A 21 11.29 19.10 -12.92
N THR A 22 11.31 19.25 -11.61
CA THR A 22 10.74 18.31 -10.66
C THR A 22 9.77 19.00 -9.70
N GLY A 23 8.94 18.23 -9.05
CA GLY A 23 8.07 18.58 -7.93
C GLY A 23 8.02 17.43 -6.93
N HIS A 24 7.13 17.53 -5.95
CA HIS A 24 6.92 16.52 -4.92
C HIS A 24 5.49 16.05 -4.88
N ILE A 25 5.26 14.92 -4.25
CA ILE A 25 3.91 14.43 -3.93
C ILE A 25 3.79 14.11 -2.44
N THR A 26 2.58 14.23 -1.94
CA THR A 26 2.17 13.71 -0.64
C THR A 26 1.05 12.70 -0.87
N LEU A 27 1.23 11.47 -0.40
CA LEU A 27 0.16 10.50 -0.30
C LEU A 27 -0.51 10.62 1.06
N ASN A 28 -1.84 10.74 1.07
CA ASN A 28 -2.66 10.64 2.26
C ASN A 28 -3.42 9.32 2.24
N PHE A 29 -3.74 8.78 3.40
CA PHE A 29 -4.46 7.52 3.56
C PHE A 29 -5.75 7.78 4.34
N SER A 30 -6.86 7.27 3.81
CA SER A 30 -8.17 7.40 4.45
C SER A 30 -8.95 6.09 4.40
N PHE A 31 -9.95 5.96 5.26
CA PHE A 31 -10.72 4.74 5.42
C PHE A 31 -12.21 5.05 5.39
N VAL A 32 -12.95 4.22 4.67
CA VAL A 32 -14.40 4.28 4.61
C VAL A 32 -15.00 2.88 4.77
N VAL A 33 -16.27 2.83 5.12
CA VAL A 33 -17.11 1.66 4.92
C VAL A 33 -18.21 2.11 3.96
N ASP A 34 -18.15 1.60 2.73
CA ASP A 34 -18.95 2.05 1.59
C ASP A 34 -18.76 3.56 1.33
N ASN A 35 -19.73 4.40 1.68
CA ASN A 35 -19.68 5.84 1.43
C ASN A 35 -19.37 6.67 2.69
N ASP A 36 -19.34 6.04 3.86
CA ASP A 36 -19.17 6.73 5.13
C ASP A 36 -17.75 6.60 5.67
N SER A 37 -17.24 7.65 6.32
CA SER A 37 -15.96 7.57 7.05
C SER A 37 -15.98 6.45 8.08
N LEU A 38 -14.93 5.63 8.10
CA LEU A 38 -14.79 4.56 9.08
C LEU A 38 -14.81 5.13 10.51
N ARG A 39 -15.71 4.59 11.34
CA ARG A 39 -15.77 4.83 12.79
C ARG A 39 -15.29 3.58 13.50
N LEU A 40 -14.23 3.70 14.25
CA LEU A 40 -13.68 2.60 15.04
C LEU A 40 -14.55 2.31 16.28
N ASP A 41 -14.44 1.08 16.77
CA ASP A 41 -14.99 0.63 18.04
C ASP A 41 -16.53 0.75 18.13
N THR A 42 -17.21 0.75 16.99
CA THR A 42 -18.67 0.88 16.89
C THR A 42 -19.26 -0.23 16.02
N CYS A 43 -20.07 -1.12 16.60
CA CYS A 43 -20.73 -2.21 15.88
C CYS A 43 -21.92 -1.65 15.09
N MET A 44 -21.69 -1.20 13.86
CA MET A 44 -22.71 -0.56 13.02
C MET A 44 -22.66 -0.97 11.56
N TYR A 45 -21.64 -1.72 11.16
CA TYR A 45 -21.43 -2.10 9.76
C TYR A 45 -22.04 -3.46 9.47
N GLN A 46 -22.47 -3.65 8.24
CA GLN A 46 -22.91 -4.93 7.74
C GLN A 46 -22.22 -5.23 6.43
N ASN A 47 -21.57 -6.41 6.33
CA ASN A 47 -20.96 -6.84 5.09
C ASN A 47 -22.00 -7.50 4.17
N ALA A 48 -21.62 -7.82 2.93
CA ALA A 48 -22.50 -8.43 1.94
C ALA A 48 -23.02 -9.81 2.33
N ALA A 49 -22.37 -10.53 3.26
CA ALA A 49 -22.83 -11.78 3.84
C ALA A 49 -23.89 -11.59 4.95
N GLY A 50 -24.22 -10.34 5.28
CA GLY A 50 -25.15 -10.01 6.36
C GLY A 50 -24.54 -10.03 7.75
N ASN A 51 -23.22 -10.16 7.90
CA ASN A 51 -22.58 -10.13 9.19
C ASN A 51 -22.51 -8.69 9.71
N LEU A 52 -23.09 -8.44 10.88
CA LEU A 52 -22.89 -7.19 11.61
C LEU A 52 -21.49 -7.18 12.25
N TYR A 53 -20.75 -6.09 12.08
CA TYR A 53 -19.39 -6.02 12.57
C TYR A 53 -18.96 -4.60 13.00
N GLU A 54 -17.85 -4.54 13.69
CA GLU A 54 -17.10 -3.32 13.99
C GLU A 54 -15.63 -3.52 13.63
N VAL A 55 -14.96 -2.42 13.36
CA VAL A 55 -13.50 -2.36 13.17
C VAL A 55 -12.88 -1.68 14.37
N ASN A 56 -11.87 -2.31 14.95
CA ASN A 56 -11.13 -1.72 16.07
C ASN A 56 -9.76 -1.18 15.60
N ASP A 57 -9.19 -1.76 14.53
CA ASP A 57 -7.86 -1.39 14.06
C ASP A 57 -7.66 -1.77 12.60
N VAL A 58 -6.86 -0.98 11.86
CA VAL A 58 -6.45 -1.26 10.49
C VAL A 58 -4.98 -0.89 10.33
N GLN A 59 -4.17 -1.87 9.98
CA GLN A 59 -2.74 -1.72 9.72
C GLN A 59 -2.38 -2.45 8.43
N TYR A 60 -1.52 -1.86 7.59
CA TYR A 60 -1.04 -2.53 6.37
C TYR A 60 0.25 -1.90 5.85
N PHE A 61 0.90 -2.63 4.94
CA PHE A 61 2.01 -2.12 4.14
C PHE A 61 1.58 -1.93 2.69
N ILE A 62 2.08 -0.86 2.09
CA ILE A 62 2.23 -0.74 0.65
C ILE A 62 3.71 -0.67 0.32
N SER A 63 4.10 -1.23 -0.83
CA SER A 63 5.47 -1.17 -1.31
C SER A 63 5.51 -1.04 -2.83
N LYS A 64 6.70 -0.79 -3.41
CA LYS A 64 6.88 -0.63 -4.86
C LYS A 64 5.90 0.36 -5.50
N VAL A 65 5.73 1.49 -4.83
CA VAL A 65 4.83 2.55 -5.33
C VAL A 65 5.42 3.17 -6.59
N MET A 66 4.62 3.30 -7.64
CA MET A 66 5.03 3.92 -8.90
C MET A 66 3.93 4.79 -9.49
N LEU A 67 4.34 5.82 -10.21
CA LEU A 67 3.48 6.64 -11.05
C LEU A 67 3.66 6.23 -12.52
N VAL A 68 2.59 6.28 -13.29
CA VAL A 68 2.62 5.97 -14.73
C VAL A 68 2.09 7.18 -15.51
N ASP A 69 2.86 7.65 -16.50
CA ASP A 69 2.48 8.78 -17.34
C ASP A 69 1.58 8.38 -18.52
N ASP A 70 1.18 9.38 -19.33
CA ASP A 70 0.34 9.18 -20.54
C ASP A 70 1.01 8.29 -21.57
N ALA A 71 2.34 8.29 -21.64
CA ALA A 71 3.11 7.47 -22.58
C ALA A 71 3.36 6.04 -22.07
N GLY A 72 2.96 5.75 -20.83
CA GLY A 72 3.18 4.47 -20.16
C GLY A 72 4.56 4.35 -19.50
N ASN A 73 5.34 5.42 -19.42
CA ASN A 73 6.58 5.39 -18.65
C ASN A 73 6.28 5.38 -17.16
N THR A 74 7.13 4.68 -16.40
CA THR A 74 7.01 4.55 -14.95
C THR A 74 8.01 5.43 -14.23
N PHE A 75 7.61 5.94 -13.07
CA PHE A 75 8.47 6.58 -12.10
C PHE A 75 8.29 5.88 -10.75
N ASP A 76 9.34 5.14 -10.33
CA ASP A 76 9.32 4.41 -9.07
C ASP A 76 9.63 5.36 -7.90
N ILE A 77 8.83 5.29 -6.84
CA ILE A 77 9.08 5.97 -5.58
C ILE A 77 10.13 5.16 -4.81
N ILE A 78 11.27 5.79 -4.52
CA ILE A 78 12.38 5.16 -3.79
C ILE A 78 12.54 5.69 -2.36
N ASP A 79 11.84 6.76 -2.01
CA ASP A 79 11.76 7.27 -0.64
C ASP A 79 11.36 6.15 0.31
N ASN A 80 12.05 6.04 1.45
CA ASN A 80 11.89 4.93 2.40
C ASN A 80 11.92 3.53 1.72
N GLN A 81 12.78 3.35 0.71
CA GLN A 81 12.91 2.10 -0.08
C GLN A 81 11.60 1.69 -0.78
N GLY A 82 10.73 2.65 -1.09
CA GLY A 82 9.44 2.43 -1.71
C GLY A 82 8.41 1.76 -0.80
N ILE A 83 8.60 1.79 0.52
CA ILE A 83 7.71 1.16 1.51
C ILE A 83 7.03 2.22 2.35
N HIS A 84 5.73 2.04 2.61
CA HIS A 84 5.01 2.81 3.59
C HIS A 84 4.13 1.93 4.47
N TYR A 85 4.25 2.13 5.78
CA TYR A 85 3.39 1.52 6.79
C TYR A 85 2.22 2.46 7.09
N VAL A 86 1.03 1.91 7.12
CA VAL A 86 -0.21 2.64 7.44
C VAL A 86 -0.86 2.03 8.67
N ASP A 87 -1.16 2.86 9.65
CA ASP A 87 -1.85 2.48 10.89
C ASP A 87 -2.88 3.55 11.24
N ILE A 88 -4.16 3.17 11.24
CA ILE A 88 -5.26 4.10 11.53
C ILE A 88 -5.17 4.73 12.93
N ARG A 89 -4.47 4.06 13.85
CA ARG A 89 -4.25 4.55 15.23
C ARG A 89 -3.04 5.48 15.36
N ILE A 90 -2.18 5.56 14.34
CA ILE A 90 -0.98 6.40 14.34
C ILE A 90 -1.11 7.49 13.26
N PRO A 91 -1.62 8.70 13.59
CA PRO A 91 -1.92 9.74 12.59
C PRO A 91 -0.74 10.10 11.67
N GLY A 92 0.50 9.99 12.16
CA GLY A 92 1.70 10.25 11.36
C GLY A 92 1.87 9.33 10.16
N THR A 93 1.36 8.09 10.23
CA THR A 93 1.41 7.11 9.14
C THR A 93 0.34 7.32 8.09
N LEU A 94 -0.67 8.14 8.38
CA LEU A 94 -1.75 8.46 7.44
C LEU A 94 -1.35 9.51 6.40
N ARG A 95 -0.09 9.91 6.43
CA ARG A 95 0.49 10.85 5.48
C ARG A 95 1.93 10.51 5.17
N TRP A 96 2.23 10.30 3.91
CA TRP A 96 3.58 10.10 3.41
C TRP A 96 4.00 11.28 2.54
N ASN A 97 4.89 12.12 3.08
CA ASN A 97 5.54 13.18 2.33
C ASN A 97 6.74 12.58 1.61
N ILE A 98 6.58 12.27 0.34
CA ILE A 98 7.61 11.63 -0.48
C ILE A 98 8.72 12.63 -0.77
N SER A 99 9.95 12.26 -0.42
CA SER A 99 11.14 13.11 -0.59
C SER A 99 11.71 13.07 -2.01
N ASP A 100 11.29 12.11 -2.84
CA ASP A 100 11.74 11.99 -4.22
C ASP A 100 11.41 13.24 -5.03
N GLU A 101 12.35 13.62 -5.91
CA GLU A 101 12.15 14.65 -6.93
C GLU A 101 11.44 14.04 -8.14
N ILE A 102 10.13 14.18 -8.20
CA ILE A 102 9.29 13.58 -9.23
C ILE A 102 9.27 14.48 -10.47
N PRO A 103 9.55 13.94 -11.67
CA PRO A 103 9.52 14.72 -12.90
C PRO A 103 8.19 15.43 -13.12
N VAL A 104 8.26 16.69 -13.55
CA VAL A 104 7.07 17.43 -14.00
C VAL A 104 6.44 16.71 -15.18
N ASN A 105 5.24 16.20 -14.96
CA ASN A 105 4.51 15.43 -15.97
C ASN A 105 3.03 15.33 -15.58
N HIS A 106 2.21 14.84 -16.52
CA HIS A 106 0.88 14.33 -16.27
C HIS A 106 0.94 12.84 -16.04
N TYR A 107 0.37 12.37 -14.93
CA TYR A 107 0.34 10.97 -14.56
C TYR A 107 -1.09 10.45 -14.58
N THR A 108 -1.29 9.31 -15.22
CA THR A 108 -2.61 8.70 -15.43
C THR A 108 -2.93 7.56 -14.50
N ARG A 109 -1.92 7.02 -13.83
CA ARG A 109 -2.09 5.92 -12.86
C ARG A 109 -1.09 6.02 -11.73
N ILE A 110 -1.51 5.52 -10.57
CA ILE A 110 -0.63 5.11 -9.48
C ILE A 110 -0.77 3.61 -9.29
N ALA A 111 0.34 2.92 -9.13
CA ALA A 111 0.35 1.50 -8.81
C ALA A 111 1.22 1.22 -7.58
N PHE A 112 0.87 0.19 -6.83
CA PHE A 112 1.65 -0.27 -5.68
C PHE A 112 1.42 -1.75 -5.42
N LEU A 113 2.37 -2.39 -4.77
CA LEU A 113 2.22 -3.71 -4.20
C LEU A 113 1.54 -3.58 -2.83
N PHE A 114 0.45 -4.29 -2.59
CA PHE A 114 -0.13 -4.45 -1.27
C PHE A 114 0.61 -5.55 -0.52
N GLY A 115 1.29 -5.17 0.58
CA GLY A 115 2.19 -6.02 1.33
C GLY A 115 3.67 -5.78 1.01
N LEU A 116 4.48 -6.77 1.34
CA LEU A 116 5.93 -6.79 1.19
C LEU A 116 6.38 -8.08 0.51
N GLU A 117 7.48 -8.03 -0.23
CA GLU A 117 8.06 -9.24 -0.84
C GLU A 117 9.60 -9.21 -0.87
N GLY A 118 10.20 -10.36 -1.19
CA GLY A 118 11.64 -10.50 -1.31
C GLY A 118 12.39 -10.16 -0.02
N ALA A 119 13.49 -9.42 -0.13
CA ALA A 119 14.33 -9.06 1.00
C ALA A 119 13.59 -8.19 2.05
N GLN A 120 12.64 -7.37 1.62
CA GLN A 120 11.84 -6.51 2.49
C GLN A 120 10.84 -7.30 3.35
N ASN A 121 10.50 -8.54 2.93
CA ASN A 121 9.62 -9.44 3.68
C ASN A 121 10.41 -10.54 4.42
N THR A 122 11.51 -10.17 5.06
CA THR A 122 12.35 -11.06 5.86
C THR A 122 12.23 -10.69 7.33
N THR A 123 12.08 -11.68 8.21
CA THR A 123 12.03 -11.48 9.67
C THR A 123 13.21 -10.62 10.12
N GLY A 124 12.95 -9.56 10.87
CA GLY A 124 13.97 -8.64 11.38
C GLY A 124 14.39 -7.52 10.42
N TYR A 125 13.79 -7.41 9.23
CA TYR A 125 14.07 -6.31 8.29
C TYR A 125 13.77 -4.93 8.91
N PHE A 126 12.65 -4.79 9.63
CA PHE A 126 12.35 -3.59 10.42
C PHE A 126 12.79 -3.81 11.87
N PRO A 127 13.83 -3.10 12.36
CA PRO A 127 14.34 -3.30 13.72
C PRO A 127 13.51 -2.60 14.79
N ASN A 128 12.69 -1.60 14.43
CA ASN A 128 12.01 -0.71 15.36
C ASN A 128 10.48 -0.70 15.14
N PRO A 129 9.69 -0.38 16.20
CA PRO A 129 8.28 -0.04 16.05
C PRO A 129 8.11 1.26 15.23
N PRO A 130 6.96 1.43 14.56
CA PRO A 130 5.81 0.53 14.62
C PRO A 130 5.88 -0.69 13.69
N GLU A 131 6.74 -0.69 12.66
CA GLU A 131 6.78 -1.68 11.60
C GLU A 131 7.11 -3.09 12.12
N ASN A 132 8.01 -3.23 13.11
CA ASN A 132 8.35 -4.53 13.66
C ASN A 132 7.19 -5.21 14.43
N ASN A 133 6.16 -4.44 14.85
CA ASN A 133 4.94 -4.98 15.44
C ASN A 133 4.08 -5.76 14.42
N MET A 134 4.42 -5.63 13.13
CA MET A 134 3.80 -6.38 12.04
C MET A 134 4.49 -7.72 11.75
N SER A 135 5.41 -8.19 12.59
CA SER A 135 6.12 -9.46 12.37
C SER A 135 5.16 -10.64 12.17
N TRP A 136 5.34 -11.38 11.06
CA TRP A 136 4.64 -12.63 10.77
C TRP A 136 5.37 -13.79 11.43
N PRO A 137 4.68 -14.74 12.07
CA PRO A 137 5.34 -15.82 12.77
C PRO A 137 6.23 -16.70 11.86
N ASP A 138 7.46 -16.99 12.31
CA ASP A 138 8.44 -17.78 11.53
C ASP A 138 7.92 -19.18 11.19
N MET A 139 7.14 -19.80 12.07
CA MET A 139 6.56 -21.13 11.87
C MET A 139 5.54 -21.19 10.71
N ILE A 140 5.06 -20.05 10.25
CA ILE A 140 4.16 -19.92 9.11
C ILE A 140 4.77 -19.05 8.00
N GLY A 141 6.10 -19.04 7.88
CA GLY A 141 6.83 -18.44 6.76
C GLY A 141 7.63 -17.20 7.07
N GLY A 142 7.51 -16.62 8.28
CA GLY A 142 8.25 -15.43 8.70
C GLY A 142 8.01 -14.18 7.85
N GLY A 143 8.75 -13.12 8.14
CA GLY A 143 8.57 -11.82 7.51
C GLY A 143 7.54 -10.98 8.25
N TYR A 144 6.59 -10.39 7.52
CA TYR A 144 5.63 -9.43 8.09
C TYR A 144 4.19 -9.72 7.65
N HIS A 145 3.24 -9.31 8.49
CA HIS A 145 1.85 -9.18 8.07
C HIS A 145 1.78 -8.15 6.93
N TYR A 146 0.98 -8.43 5.92
CA TYR A 146 0.68 -7.45 4.87
C TYR A 146 -0.44 -6.54 5.33
N MET A 147 -1.39 -7.10 6.09
CA MET A 147 -2.51 -6.40 6.68
C MET A 147 -2.90 -7.03 8.02
N LYS A 148 -3.36 -6.17 8.92
CA LYS A 148 -4.13 -6.53 10.11
C LYS A 148 -5.38 -5.67 10.14
N ILE A 149 -6.56 -6.28 10.05
CA ILE A 149 -7.83 -5.65 10.40
C ILE A 149 -8.38 -6.41 11.60
N ASN A 150 -8.46 -5.75 12.73
CA ASN A 150 -9.01 -6.30 13.95
C ASN A 150 -10.39 -5.71 14.22
N GLY A 151 -11.26 -6.52 14.79
CA GLY A 151 -12.60 -6.08 15.13
C GLY A 151 -13.40 -7.15 15.83
N ARG A 152 -14.73 -6.99 15.78
CA ARG A 152 -15.69 -7.96 16.28
C ARG A 152 -16.88 -8.05 15.34
N TRP A 153 -17.51 -9.20 15.33
CA TRP A 153 -18.69 -9.47 14.53
C TRP A 153 -19.74 -10.23 15.35
N ILE A 154 -20.99 -10.19 14.92
CA ILE A 154 -22.10 -10.90 15.56
C ILE A 154 -22.34 -12.19 14.77
N ASP A 155 -22.15 -13.34 15.42
CA ASP A 155 -22.39 -14.65 14.82
C ASP A 155 -23.89 -14.99 14.70
N LYS A 156 -24.21 -16.13 14.07
CA LYS A 156 -25.60 -16.61 13.89
C LYS A 156 -26.35 -16.86 15.19
N ALA A 157 -25.64 -17.05 16.30
CA ALA A 157 -26.24 -17.20 17.63
C ALA A 157 -26.44 -15.84 18.35
N GLY A 158 -26.08 -14.74 17.70
CA GLY A 158 -26.15 -13.40 18.28
C GLY A 158 -24.99 -13.11 19.22
N VAL A 159 -23.92 -13.93 19.22
CA VAL A 159 -22.77 -13.76 20.12
C VAL A 159 -21.71 -12.90 19.42
N ARG A 160 -21.16 -11.96 20.16
CA ARG A 160 -20.10 -11.07 19.68
C ARG A 160 -18.75 -11.78 19.73
N GLN A 161 -18.21 -12.11 18.59
CA GLN A 161 -16.95 -12.82 18.38
C GLN A 161 -15.84 -11.85 17.96
N PRO A 162 -14.57 -12.05 18.36
CA PRO A 162 -13.46 -11.29 17.82
C PRO A 162 -13.12 -11.75 16.39
N PHE A 163 -12.64 -10.82 15.57
CA PHE A 163 -11.94 -11.20 14.35
C PHE A 163 -10.57 -10.53 14.23
N ASN A 164 -9.65 -11.25 13.59
CA ASN A 164 -8.30 -10.84 13.27
C ASN A 164 -8.04 -11.25 11.81
N LEU A 165 -8.37 -10.37 10.88
CA LEU A 165 -8.11 -10.58 9.47
C LEU A 165 -6.66 -10.21 9.18
N HIS A 166 -5.79 -11.13 9.53
CA HIS A 166 -4.35 -10.99 9.38
C HIS A 166 -3.90 -11.73 8.12
N THR A 167 -3.37 -11.01 7.14
CA THR A 167 -2.82 -11.57 5.92
C THR A 167 -1.29 -11.51 5.93
N GLY A 168 -0.66 -12.47 5.30
CA GLY A 168 0.78 -12.60 5.19
C GLY A 168 1.12 -13.73 4.23
N LYS A 169 2.24 -14.41 4.42
CA LYS A 169 2.58 -15.58 3.63
C LYS A 169 1.56 -16.71 3.83
N ILE A 170 1.30 -17.46 2.77
CA ILE A 170 0.41 -18.63 2.79
C ILE A 170 1.17 -19.90 2.50
N ALA A 171 0.74 -21.00 3.13
CA ALA A 171 1.31 -22.32 2.86
C ALA A 171 1.01 -22.76 1.42
N ASN A 172 2.01 -23.37 0.78
CA ASN A 172 1.88 -24.04 -0.52
C ASN A 172 2.55 -25.42 -0.47
N ASN A 173 2.60 -26.12 -1.60
CA ASN A 173 3.15 -27.48 -1.69
C ASN A 173 4.65 -27.56 -1.42
N THR A 174 5.38 -26.46 -1.47
CA THR A 174 6.85 -26.39 -1.32
C THR A 174 7.30 -25.57 -0.10
N GLY A 175 6.36 -25.09 0.73
CA GLY A 175 6.62 -24.26 1.90
C GLY A 175 5.64 -23.10 2.01
N PHE A 176 6.12 -21.88 1.91
CA PHE A 176 5.30 -20.66 2.00
C PHE A 176 5.55 -19.75 0.80
N ALA A 177 4.51 -19.04 0.35
CA ALA A 177 4.57 -18.07 -0.73
C ALA A 177 4.02 -16.73 -0.27
N ASP A 178 4.49 -15.66 -0.91
CA ASP A 178 3.93 -14.34 -0.73
C ASP A 178 2.49 -14.29 -1.26
N ASN A 179 1.59 -13.70 -0.47
CA ASN A 179 0.17 -13.52 -0.78
C ASN A 179 -0.13 -12.04 -1.09
N THR A 180 0.84 -11.38 -1.70
CA THR A 180 0.75 -9.99 -2.15
C THR A 180 -0.04 -9.87 -3.46
N PHE A 181 -0.47 -8.65 -3.79
CA PHE A 181 -1.08 -8.32 -5.08
C PHE A 181 -0.81 -6.87 -5.45
N THR A 182 -0.83 -6.58 -6.75
CA THR A 182 -0.66 -5.22 -7.26
C THR A 182 -2.01 -4.53 -7.35
N VAL A 183 -2.06 -3.31 -6.84
CA VAL A 183 -3.18 -2.37 -7.00
C VAL A 183 -2.77 -1.35 -8.04
N THR A 184 -3.64 -1.08 -9.03
CA THR A 184 -3.44 -0.03 -10.03
C THR A 184 -4.69 0.83 -10.09
N LEU A 185 -4.53 2.12 -9.81
CA LEU A 185 -5.64 3.08 -9.72
C LEU A 185 -5.49 4.15 -10.80
N PRO A 186 -6.57 4.50 -11.49
CA PRO A 186 -6.56 5.63 -12.43
C PRO A 186 -6.40 6.94 -11.66
N LEU A 187 -5.68 7.87 -12.28
CA LEU A 187 -5.53 9.25 -11.83
C LEU A 187 -6.21 10.18 -12.85
N GLU A 188 -7.25 10.86 -12.41
CA GLU A 188 -7.91 11.85 -13.24
C GLU A 188 -7.21 13.20 -13.07
N GLN A 189 -6.66 13.74 -14.17
CA GLN A 189 -6.04 15.08 -14.24
C GLN A 189 -4.94 15.33 -13.20
N PHE A 190 -4.16 14.30 -12.86
CA PHE A 190 -3.08 14.44 -11.89
C PHE A 190 -1.79 14.92 -12.55
N THR A 191 -1.35 16.10 -12.16
CA THR A 191 -0.13 16.72 -12.68
C THR A 191 0.83 17.06 -11.54
N VAL A 192 2.09 16.67 -11.70
CA VAL A 192 3.20 17.18 -10.89
C VAL A 192 3.76 18.42 -11.57
N SER A 193 3.71 19.56 -10.91
CA SER A 193 4.22 20.84 -11.41
C SER A 193 5.54 21.21 -10.75
N LYS A 194 6.32 22.05 -11.45
CA LYS A 194 7.63 22.48 -10.98
C LYS A 194 7.56 23.11 -9.58
N ASN A 195 8.43 22.65 -8.68
CA ASN A 195 8.56 23.16 -7.31
C ASN A 195 7.23 23.14 -6.51
N SER A 196 6.27 22.29 -6.92
CA SER A 196 4.99 22.11 -6.22
C SER A 196 4.99 20.82 -5.40
N ASN A 197 4.03 20.71 -4.49
CA ASN A 197 3.70 19.49 -3.79
C ASN A 197 2.27 19.09 -4.10
N SER A 198 2.09 18.16 -5.04
CA SER A 198 0.80 17.60 -5.42
C SER A 198 0.33 16.58 -4.37
N LYS A 199 -0.98 16.47 -4.15
CA LYS A 199 -1.52 15.57 -3.12
C LYS A 199 -2.44 14.54 -3.76
N LEU A 200 -2.33 13.29 -3.32
CA LEU A 200 -3.24 12.20 -3.62
C LEU A 200 -3.75 11.62 -2.31
N THR A 201 -5.00 11.17 -2.28
CA THR A 201 -5.54 10.40 -1.16
C THR A 201 -5.87 8.99 -1.64
N LEU A 202 -5.18 7.99 -1.10
CA LEU A 202 -5.53 6.58 -1.25
C LEU A 202 -6.57 6.24 -0.19
N GLN A 203 -7.77 5.89 -0.64
CA GLN A 203 -8.89 5.56 0.23
C GLN A 203 -9.15 4.06 0.22
N MET A 204 -9.14 3.42 1.41
CA MET A 204 -9.52 2.03 1.60
C MET A 204 -11.01 1.93 1.95
N ASN A 205 -11.79 1.16 1.19
CA ASN A 205 -13.14 0.76 1.58
C ASN A 205 -13.09 -0.61 2.27
N VAL A 206 -13.34 -0.64 3.57
CA VAL A 206 -13.23 -1.87 4.36
C VAL A 206 -14.26 -2.92 3.94
N ASN A 207 -15.49 -2.51 3.55
CA ASN A 207 -16.51 -3.48 3.09
C ASN A 207 -16.12 -4.19 1.79
N ALA A 208 -15.28 -3.58 0.95
CA ALA A 208 -14.84 -4.19 -0.29
C ALA A 208 -14.02 -5.47 -0.08
N TRP A 209 -13.32 -5.60 1.08
CA TRP A 209 -12.63 -6.84 1.43
C TRP A 209 -13.58 -8.06 1.52
N PHE A 210 -14.90 -7.85 1.70
CA PHE A 210 -15.86 -8.90 1.98
C PHE A 210 -16.79 -9.22 0.81
N THR A 211 -16.61 -8.59 -0.37
CA THR A 211 -17.69 -8.57 -1.36
C THR A 211 -17.34 -9.20 -2.70
N ASN A 212 -16.30 -8.72 -3.38
CA ASN A 212 -16.08 -8.99 -4.80
C ASN A 212 -14.59 -9.31 -5.10
N PRO A 213 -14.29 -10.38 -5.87
CA PRO A 213 -15.19 -11.30 -6.56
C PRO A 213 -15.82 -12.39 -5.67
N TYR A 214 -15.38 -12.53 -4.41
CA TYR A 214 -15.85 -13.58 -3.51
C TYR A 214 -16.48 -13.01 -2.25
N LEU A 215 -17.60 -13.60 -1.87
CA LEU A 215 -18.26 -13.26 -0.62
C LEU A 215 -17.46 -13.79 0.57
N PHE A 216 -17.10 -12.92 1.50
CA PHE A 216 -16.47 -13.30 2.77
C PHE A 216 -17.53 -13.33 3.87
N ASP A 217 -17.90 -14.55 4.32
CA ASP A 217 -18.81 -14.76 5.45
C ASP A 217 -18.03 -15.21 6.69
N PHE A 218 -18.05 -14.41 7.73
CA PHE A 218 -17.42 -14.75 9.01
C PHE A 218 -17.96 -16.05 9.62
N ASN A 219 -19.23 -16.44 9.32
CA ASN A 219 -19.78 -17.70 9.79
C ASN A 219 -19.19 -18.93 9.05
N ILE A 220 -18.52 -18.72 7.92
CA ILE A 220 -17.85 -19.76 7.12
C ILE A 220 -16.36 -19.78 7.45
N PHE A 221 -15.69 -18.63 7.33
CA PHE A 221 -14.23 -18.54 7.48
C PHE A 221 -13.79 -18.36 8.92
N GLY A 222 -14.70 -17.93 9.82
CA GLY A 222 -14.35 -17.56 11.19
C GLY A 222 -13.68 -16.21 11.28
N GLY A 223 -13.26 -15.85 12.50
CA GLY A 223 -12.58 -14.58 12.77
C GLY A 223 -11.05 -14.69 12.77
N SER A 224 -10.43 -15.86 12.70
CA SER A 224 -8.98 -16.06 12.75
C SER A 224 -8.50 -16.76 11.48
N ILE A 225 -7.80 -16.02 10.62
CA ILE A 225 -7.51 -16.49 9.26
C ILE A 225 -6.01 -16.70 8.96
N MET A 226 -5.11 -16.49 9.90
CA MET A 226 -3.65 -16.55 9.64
C MET A 226 -3.20 -17.88 9.03
N GLN A 227 -3.84 -19.01 9.41
CA GLN A 227 -3.56 -20.33 8.87
C GLN A 227 -4.67 -20.85 7.95
N ASN A 228 -5.69 -20.01 7.68
CA ASN A 228 -6.77 -20.34 6.74
C ASN A 228 -6.40 -19.82 5.35
N ARG A 229 -5.78 -20.71 4.55
CA ARG A 229 -5.34 -20.37 3.20
C ARG A 229 -6.49 -19.86 2.32
N GLU A 230 -7.63 -20.55 2.34
CA GLU A 230 -8.78 -20.20 1.52
C GLU A 230 -9.30 -18.79 1.87
N ALA A 231 -9.44 -18.48 3.16
CA ALA A 231 -9.86 -17.15 3.60
C ALA A 231 -8.87 -16.05 3.16
N GLN A 232 -7.57 -16.31 3.24
CA GLN A 232 -6.55 -15.35 2.80
C GLN A 232 -6.54 -15.18 1.27
N GLU A 233 -6.76 -16.26 0.49
CA GLU A 233 -6.87 -16.20 -0.97
C GLU A 233 -8.13 -15.41 -1.39
N VAL A 234 -9.25 -15.56 -0.68
CA VAL A 234 -10.47 -14.77 -0.89
C VAL A 234 -10.20 -13.29 -0.65
N LEU A 235 -9.59 -12.91 0.48
CA LEU A 235 -9.26 -11.51 0.75
C LEU A 235 -8.27 -10.95 -0.29
N ARG A 236 -7.25 -11.72 -0.69
CA ARG A 236 -6.33 -11.30 -1.75
C ARG A 236 -7.06 -11.02 -3.06
N ALA A 237 -7.97 -11.88 -3.46
CA ALA A 237 -8.74 -11.71 -4.70
C ALA A 237 -9.66 -10.49 -4.63
N ASN A 238 -10.28 -10.24 -3.46
CA ASN A 238 -11.13 -9.07 -3.24
C ASN A 238 -10.33 -7.75 -3.19
N GLY A 239 -9.02 -7.82 -2.91
CA GLY A 239 -8.15 -6.66 -2.76
C GLY A 239 -8.12 -5.70 -3.95
N GLY A 240 -8.50 -6.17 -5.15
CA GLY A 240 -8.53 -5.36 -6.37
C GLY A 240 -9.50 -4.17 -6.33
N ASP A 241 -10.60 -4.29 -5.57
CA ASP A 241 -11.67 -3.28 -5.50
C ASP A 241 -11.63 -2.45 -4.21
N VAL A 242 -10.64 -2.70 -3.35
CA VAL A 242 -10.58 -2.10 -2.01
C VAL A 242 -10.17 -0.64 -2.04
N PHE A 243 -9.30 -0.27 -2.98
CA PHE A 243 -8.69 1.05 -3.02
C PHE A 243 -9.26 1.96 -4.11
N SER A 244 -9.31 3.25 -3.82
CA SER A 244 -9.62 4.30 -4.79
C SER A 244 -8.76 5.54 -4.52
N VAL A 245 -8.68 6.44 -5.51
CA VAL A 245 -8.06 7.77 -5.38
C VAL A 245 -9.15 8.82 -5.19
N LYS A 246 -8.88 9.79 -4.28
CA LYS A 246 -9.75 10.94 -4.00
C LYS A 246 -8.97 12.26 -4.10
#